data_311b289967be139358c2fd2388953940
#
_entry.id   311b289967be139358c2fd2388953940
#
_cell.length_a   1.000
_cell.length_b   1.000
_cell.length_c   1.000
_cell.angle_alpha   90.00
_cell.angle_beta   90.00
_cell.angle_gamma   90.00
#
_symmetry.space_group_name_H-M   'P 1'
#
loop_
_entity.id
_entity.type
_entity.pdbx_description
1 polymer ?
#
loop_
_entity_poly.entity_id
_entity_poly.type
_entity_poly.pdbx_seq_one_letter_code
_entity_poly.pdbx_strand_id
1 'polypeptide(L)'
;MNFAMVLPVNKEKVLEENRRVHALENRLYLSRHPEQTNFFQSSILKKTVNKICVTLKPDAKILDLGCGTGYLSREFLSKGYNVTGLDLSKEMIQTFEESISASFKSHVRLIVGDAEEFLLQNHEKYDVIVLSAILHHLFDYESVLRQVCAKLSSGGMLLVFFEPLKQEVHFPIKFALHRGLSLVDEKLYRAEMWIKNIPVLEDEYHHSDYQRRFGGIDPNGINKIVREEGLEVLQTEKYCARRYGFHAWFANRVLGTQNTFNLLAVRM
;
A
#
# COMPACT_ATOMS: atom_id res chain seq x y z
N MET A 1 -32.01 25.42 -7.12
CA MET A 1 -30.78 24.73 -6.67
C MET A 1 -31.18 23.36 -6.14
N ASN A 2 -31.03 22.33 -6.96
CA ASN A 2 -31.24 20.94 -6.50
C ASN A 2 -30.05 20.54 -5.65
N PHE A 3 -30.21 20.53 -4.33
CA PHE A 3 -29.31 19.77 -3.47
C PHE A 3 -29.57 18.28 -3.76
N ALA A 4 -28.80 17.69 -4.66
CA ALA A 4 -28.73 16.26 -4.73
C ALA A 4 -28.26 15.78 -3.35
N MET A 5 -29.14 15.11 -2.62
CA MET A 5 -28.81 14.44 -1.36
C MET A 5 -27.70 13.43 -1.70
N VAL A 6 -26.46 13.76 -1.38
CA VAL A 6 -25.35 12.81 -1.49
C VAL A 6 -25.66 11.74 -0.45
N LEU A 7 -26.14 10.59 -0.91
CA LEU A 7 -26.37 9.44 -0.05
C LEU A 7 -25.06 9.13 0.68
N PRO A 8 -25.11 8.80 1.97
CA PRO A 8 -23.91 8.43 2.70
C PRO A 8 -23.21 7.26 1.99
N VAL A 9 -21.91 7.40 1.77
CA VAL A 9 -21.09 6.33 1.19
C VAL A 9 -21.09 5.17 2.17
N ASN A 10 -21.47 3.98 1.73
CA ASN A 10 -21.41 2.75 2.52
C ASN A 10 -20.22 1.88 2.08
N LYS A 11 -19.90 0.88 2.90
CA LYS A 11 -18.79 -0.06 2.65
C LYS A 11 -18.91 -0.74 1.28
N GLU A 12 -20.10 -1.21 0.91
CA GLU A 12 -20.34 -1.94 -0.31
C GLU A 12 -19.98 -1.13 -1.56
N LYS A 13 -20.35 0.15 -1.57
CA LYS A 13 -20.02 1.08 -2.65
C LYS A 13 -18.51 1.33 -2.76
N VAL A 14 -17.79 1.40 -1.65
CA VAL A 14 -16.31 1.51 -1.63
C VAL A 14 -15.68 0.24 -2.20
N LEU A 15 -16.15 -0.94 -1.80
CA LEU A 15 -15.65 -2.21 -2.31
C LEU A 15 -15.93 -2.39 -3.81
N GLU A 16 -17.12 -2.05 -4.27
CA GLU A 16 -17.49 -2.15 -5.69
C GLU A 16 -16.61 -1.25 -6.55
N GLU A 17 -16.38 0.00 -6.14
CA GLU A 17 -15.51 0.90 -6.87
C GLU A 17 -14.05 0.43 -6.86
N ASN A 18 -13.53 -0.05 -5.73
CA ASN A 18 -12.20 -0.64 -5.68
C ASN A 18 -12.04 -1.80 -6.66
N ARG A 19 -13.01 -2.74 -6.70
CA ARG A 19 -12.98 -3.83 -7.69
C ARG A 19 -12.93 -3.30 -9.11
N ARG A 20 -13.82 -2.36 -9.44
CA ARG A 20 -13.94 -1.77 -10.79
C ARG A 20 -12.65 -1.07 -11.21
N VAL A 21 -12.12 -0.21 -10.37
CA VAL A 21 -10.93 0.59 -10.70
C VAL A 21 -9.71 -0.32 -10.88
N HIS A 22 -9.46 -1.22 -9.95
CA HIS A 22 -8.31 -2.14 -10.04
C HIS A 22 -8.45 -3.13 -11.21
N ALA A 23 -9.67 -3.52 -11.59
CA ALA A 23 -9.88 -4.30 -12.81
C ALA A 23 -9.51 -3.52 -14.08
N LEU A 24 -9.78 -2.20 -14.13
CA LEU A 24 -9.36 -1.32 -15.23
C LEU A 24 -7.86 -1.09 -15.26
N GLU A 25 -7.21 -1.07 -14.12
CA GLU A 25 -5.76 -0.91 -14.03
C GLU A 25 -5.00 -2.14 -14.46
N ASN A 26 -5.37 -3.31 -13.97
CA ASN A 26 -4.82 -4.64 -14.27
C ASN A 26 -3.31 -4.65 -14.59
N ARG A 27 -2.90 -5.18 -15.76
CA ARG A 27 -1.49 -5.27 -16.20
C ARG A 27 -0.80 -3.92 -16.35
N LEU A 28 -1.55 -2.81 -16.48
CA LEU A 28 -0.99 -1.47 -16.61
C LEU A 28 -0.79 -0.76 -15.27
N TYR A 29 -1.19 -1.39 -14.16
CA TYR A 29 -1.10 -0.83 -12.81
C TYR A 29 0.27 -0.23 -12.51
N LEU A 30 1.35 -1.01 -12.63
CA LEU A 30 2.70 -0.52 -12.33
C LEU A 30 3.19 0.54 -13.33
N SER A 31 2.66 0.57 -14.55
CA SER A 31 2.97 1.62 -15.53
C SER A 31 2.28 2.93 -15.18
N ARG A 32 1.08 2.88 -14.60
CA ARG A 32 0.33 4.04 -14.12
C ARG A 32 0.82 4.56 -12.78
N HIS A 33 1.45 3.68 -11.97
CA HIS A 33 1.96 3.99 -10.62
C HIS A 33 3.50 3.87 -10.55
N PRO A 34 4.26 4.66 -11.36
CA PRO A 34 5.72 4.60 -11.35
C PRO A 34 6.33 5.01 -10.00
N GLU A 35 5.58 5.71 -9.15
CA GLU A 35 5.97 6.03 -7.78
C GLU A 35 6.21 4.80 -6.91
N GLN A 36 5.60 3.65 -7.22
CA GLN A 36 5.82 2.40 -6.51
C GLN A 36 7.12 1.70 -6.92
N THR A 37 7.52 1.84 -8.20
CA THR A 37 8.59 1.03 -8.81
C THR A 37 9.88 1.81 -9.14
N ASN A 38 9.88 3.13 -9.00
CA ASN A 38 11.09 3.91 -9.27
C ASN A 38 12.24 3.52 -8.32
N PHE A 39 13.47 3.88 -8.68
CA PHE A 39 14.68 3.46 -7.95
C PHE A 39 14.67 3.88 -6.48
N PHE A 40 14.12 5.05 -6.16
CA PHE A 40 14.05 5.56 -4.80
C PHE A 40 13.14 4.68 -3.94
N GLN A 41 11.92 4.43 -4.40
CA GLN A 41 10.95 3.59 -3.70
C GLN A 41 11.40 2.12 -3.61
N SER A 42 11.97 1.58 -4.70
CA SER A 42 12.52 0.22 -4.71
C SER A 42 13.67 0.05 -3.71
N SER A 43 14.48 1.09 -3.50
CA SER A 43 15.53 1.08 -2.48
C SER A 43 14.96 1.01 -1.06
N ILE A 44 13.92 1.80 -0.77
CA ILE A 44 13.21 1.76 0.53
C ILE A 44 12.60 0.38 0.75
N LEU A 45 11.89 -0.16 -0.24
CA LEU A 45 11.27 -1.48 -0.16
C LEU A 45 12.30 -2.57 0.17
N LYS A 46 13.37 -2.67 -0.63
CA LYS A 46 14.41 -3.69 -0.44
C LYS A 46 15.08 -3.57 0.94
N LYS A 47 15.38 -2.35 1.38
CA LYS A 47 15.94 -2.10 2.71
C LYS A 47 14.99 -2.57 3.82
N THR A 48 13.70 -2.27 3.70
CA THR A 48 12.67 -2.64 4.68
C THR A 48 12.49 -4.16 4.74
N VAL A 49 12.33 -4.81 3.59
CA VAL A 49 12.19 -6.28 3.52
C VAL A 49 13.46 -6.97 4.03
N ASN A 50 14.67 -6.49 3.67
CA ASN A 50 15.91 -7.05 4.20
C ASN A 50 15.98 -6.96 5.72
N LYS A 51 15.58 -5.82 6.31
CA LYS A 51 15.53 -5.65 7.78
C LYS A 51 14.62 -6.66 8.45
N ILE A 52 13.45 -6.94 7.87
CA ILE A 52 12.51 -7.96 8.35
C ILE A 52 13.13 -9.35 8.23
N CYS A 53 13.67 -9.70 7.08
CA CYS A 53 14.19 -11.04 6.78
C CYS A 53 15.38 -11.47 7.65
N VAL A 54 16.15 -10.52 8.20
CA VAL A 54 17.27 -10.84 9.13
C VAL A 54 16.79 -11.59 10.39
N THR A 55 15.55 -11.37 10.82
CA THR A 55 15.00 -11.95 12.04
C THR A 55 14.04 -13.11 11.77
N LEU A 56 13.68 -13.36 10.50
CA LEU A 56 12.73 -14.40 10.14
C LEU A 56 13.36 -15.79 10.06
N LYS A 57 12.60 -16.81 10.45
CA LYS A 57 12.92 -18.21 10.19
C LYS A 57 12.70 -18.54 8.72
N PRO A 58 13.43 -19.56 8.16
CA PRO A 58 13.31 -19.92 6.73
C PRO A 58 11.89 -20.32 6.28
N ASP A 59 11.09 -20.87 7.19
CA ASP A 59 9.72 -21.35 6.95
C ASP A 59 8.65 -20.32 7.35
N ALA A 60 9.04 -19.08 7.60
CA ALA A 60 8.13 -18.01 8.00
C ALA A 60 6.98 -17.81 7.00
N LYS A 61 5.78 -17.66 7.54
CA LYS A 61 4.56 -17.42 6.78
C LYS A 61 4.29 -15.93 6.64
N ILE A 62 4.13 -15.47 5.43
CA ILE A 62 3.87 -14.07 5.11
C ILE A 62 2.47 -13.92 4.55
N LEU A 63 1.69 -13.00 5.07
CA LEU A 63 0.42 -12.56 4.50
C LEU A 63 0.60 -11.16 3.90
N ASP A 64 0.32 -11.02 2.62
CA ASP A 64 0.24 -9.72 1.92
C ASP A 64 -1.24 -9.42 1.65
N LEU A 65 -1.81 -8.55 2.46
CA LEU A 65 -3.22 -8.18 2.45
C LEU A 65 -3.41 -6.96 1.52
N GLY A 66 -4.12 -7.13 0.40
CA GLY A 66 -4.15 -6.18 -0.70
C GLY A 66 -2.87 -6.27 -1.55
N CYS A 67 -2.50 -7.49 -1.93
CA CYS A 67 -1.22 -7.76 -2.61
C CYS A 67 -1.11 -7.15 -4.02
N GLY A 68 -2.24 -6.75 -4.63
CA GLY A 68 -2.28 -6.21 -5.98
C GLY A 68 -1.56 -7.11 -6.99
N THR A 69 -0.65 -6.52 -7.76
CA THR A 69 0.19 -7.24 -8.74
C THR A 69 1.40 -7.96 -8.12
N GLY A 70 1.47 -8.05 -6.78
CA GLY A 70 2.55 -8.74 -6.07
C GLY A 70 3.87 -7.97 -5.99
N TYR A 71 3.84 -6.66 -6.13
CA TYR A 71 5.05 -5.82 -6.11
C TYR A 71 5.91 -6.05 -4.86
N LEU A 72 5.31 -6.03 -3.67
CA LEU A 72 6.01 -6.26 -2.41
C LEU A 72 6.23 -7.75 -2.13
N SER A 73 5.23 -8.59 -2.38
CA SER A 73 5.30 -10.05 -2.23
C SER A 73 6.50 -10.67 -2.93
N ARG A 74 6.86 -10.18 -4.14
CA ARG A 74 8.01 -10.69 -4.91
C ARG A 74 9.35 -10.52 -4.20
N GLU A 75 9.51 -9.51 -3.37
CA GLU A 75 10.73 -9.34 -2.58
C GLU A 75 10.88 -10.44 -1.51
N PHE A 76 9.80 -10.91 -0.90
CA PHE A 76 9.82 -12.05 0.02
C PHE A 76 9.99 -13.38 -0.73
N LEU A 77 9.27 -13.58 -1.83
CA LEU A 77 9.39 -14.78 -2.67
C LEU A 77 10.82 -14.95 -3.20
N SER A 78 11.48 -13.86 -3.61
CA SER A 78 12.89 -13.90 -4.08
C SER A 78 13.88 -14.37 -3.01
N LYS A 79 13.48 -14.35 -1.74
CA LYS A 79 14.26 -14.81 -0.58
C LYS A 79 13.83 -16.20 -0.10
N GLY A 80 12.90 -16.85 -0.81
CA GLY A 80 12.44 -18.21 -0.53
C GLY A 80 11.35 -18.32 0.52
N TYR A 81 10.70 -17.23 0.93
CA TYR A 81 9.60 -17.28 1.89
C TYR A 81 8.27 -17.68 1.24
N ASN A 82 7.39 -18.29 2.05
CA ASN A 82 6.04 -18.62 1.64
C ASN A 82 5.12 -17.40 1.82
N VAL A 83 4.43 -17.02 0.74
CA VAL A 83 3.55 -15.84 0.72
C VAL A 83 2.12 -16.26 0.44
N THR A 84 1.18 -15.83 1.29
CA THR A 84 -0.24 -15.80 0.99
C THR A 84 -0.58 -14.38 0.56
N GLY A 85 -0.97 -14.18 -0.69
CA GLY A 85 -1.44 -12.91 -1.23
C GLY A 85 -2.96 -12.91 -1.34
N LEU A 86 -3.59 -11.88 -0.80
CA LEU A 86 -5.04 -11.66 -0.93
C LEU A 86 -5.29 -10.30 -1.58
N ASP A 87 -6.16 -10.27 -2.57
CA ASP A 87 -6.64 -9.02 -3.18
C ASP A 87 -8.11 -9.11 -3.54
N LEU A 88 -8.79 -7.97 -3.51
CA LEU A 88 -10.20 -7.85 -3.86
C LEU A 88 -10.44 -8.03 -5.36
N SER A 89 -9.47 -7.64 -6.21
CA SER A 89 -9.54 -7.71 -7.66
C SER A 89 -8.98 -9.02 -8.19
N LYS A 90 -9.82 -9.75 -8.91
CA LYS A 90 -9.42 -10.97 -9.64
C LYS A 90 -8.34 -10.67 -10.69
N GLU A 91 -8.43 -9.52 -11.35
CA GLU A 91 -7.51 -9.10 -12.40
C GLU A 91 -6.11 -8.80 -11.84
N MET A 92 -6.03 -8.24 -10.63
CA MET A 92 -4.77 -8.03 -9.93
C MET A 92 -4.13 -9.36 -9.55
N ILE A 93 -4.89 -10.29 -8.98
CA ILE A 93 -4.42 -11.64 -8.66
C ILE A 93 -3.92 -12.37 -9.91
N GLN A 94 -4.66 -12.30 -11.01
CA GLN A 94 -4.24 -12.90 -12.27
C GLN A 94 -2.93 -12.28 -12.78
N THR A 95 -2.81 -10.96 -12.74
CA THR A 95 -1.56 -10.26 -13.12
C THR A 95 -0.39 -10.69 -12.23
N PHE A 96 -0.60 -10.85 -10.94
CA PHE A 96 0.41 -11.35 -10.03
C PHE A 96 0.81 -12.78 -10.38
N GLU A 97 -0.15 -13.69 -10.56
CA GLU A 97 0.09 -15.10 -10.91
C GLU A 97 0.89 -15.25 -12.22
N GLU A 98 0.55 -14.47 -13.26
CA GLU A 98 1.25 -14.44 -14.53
C GLU A 98 2.71 -13.91 -14.40
N SER A 99 2.96 -13.06 -13.42
CA SER A 99 4.28 -12.46 -13.18
C SER A 99 5.23 -13.32 -12.37
N ILE A 100 4.73 -14.40 -11.75
CA ILE A 100 5.53 -15.31 -10.89
C ILE A 100 6.29 -16.30 -11.77
N SER A 101 7.61 -16.40 -11.55
CA SER A 101 8.40 -17.43 -12.20
C SER A 101 7.99 -18.83 -11.72
N ALA A 102 8.17 -19.84 -12.56
CA ALA A 102 7.81 -21.23 -12.24
C ALA A 102 8.46 -21.72 -10.94
N SER A 103 9.66 -21.26 -10.62
CA SER A 103 10.41 -21.62 -9.40
C SER A 103 9.74 -21.14 -8.11
N PHE A 104 8.89 -20.12 -8.14
CA PHE A 104 8.23 -19.58 -6.95
C PHE A 104 6.76 -19.98 -6.82
N LYS A 105 6.18 -20.67 -7.82
CA LYS A 105 4.75 -21.05 -7.80
C LYS A 105 4.38 -21.91 -6.59
N SER A 106 5.27 -22.78 -6.10
CA SER A 106 5.04 -23.59 -4.91
C SER A 106 5.10 -22.81 -3.59
N HIS A 107 5.64 -21.59 -3.61
CA HIS A 107 5.80 -20.74 -2.43
C HIS A 107 4.72 -19.64 -2.32
N VAL A 108 3.77 -19.61 -3.26
CA VAL A 108 2.73 -18.58 -3.25
C VAL A 108 1.34 -19.20 -3.27
N ARG A 109 0.47 -18.69 -2.42
CA ARG A 109 -0.98 -18.95 -2.41
C ARG A 109 -1.71 -17.64 -2.67
N LEU A 110 -2.47 -17.57 -3.77
CA LEU A 110 -3.23 -16.38 -4.16
C LEU A 110 -4.71 -16.57 -3.92
N ILE A 111 -5.35 -15.55 -3.35
CA ILE A 111 -6.75 -15.57 -2.95
C ILE A 111 -7.42 -14.29 -3.46
N VAL A 112 -8.57 -14.43 -4.11
CA VAL A 112 -9.46 -13.32 -4.45
C VAL A 112 -10.50 -13.19 -3.34
N GLY A 113 -10.56 -12.03 -2.66
CA GLY A 113 -11.51 -11.84 -1.58
C GLY A 113 -11.44 -10.50 -0.89
N ASP A 114 -12.45 -10.21 -0.06
CA ASP A 114 -12.47 -9.05 0.84
C ASP A 114 -11.56 -9.30 2.05
N ALA A 115 -10.80 -8.28 2.44
CA ALA A 115 -9.82 -8.38 3.52
C ALA A 115 -10.46 -8.66 4.89
N GLU A 116 -11.58 -8.01 5.20
CA GLU A 116 -12.28 -8.19 6.48
C GLU A 116 -12.89 -9.60 6.56
N GLU A 117 -13.55 -10.04 5.47
CA GLU A 117 -14.14 -11.36 5.41
C GLU A 117 -13.07 -12.45 5.56
N PHE A 118 -11.95 -12.32 4.84
CA PHE A 118 -10.83 -13.23 4.97
C PHE A 118 -10.29 -13.30 6.39
N LEU A 119 -10.08 -12.14 7.05
CA LEU A 119 -9.56 -12.10 8.42
C LEU A 119 -10.52 -12.73 9.43
N LEU A 120 -11.83 -12.61 9.23
CA LEU A 120 -12.84 -13.25 10.09
C LEU A 120 -12.84 -14.77 9.95
N GLN A 121 -12.72 -15.28 8.74
CA GLN A 121 -12.83 -16.72 8.44
C GLN A 121 -11.50 -17.47 8.59
N ASN A 122 -10.38 -16.81 8.39
CA ASN A 122 -9.05 -17.42 8.47
C ASN A 122 -8.55 -17.47 9.91
N HIS A 123 -8.21 -18.67 10.39
CA HIS A 123 -7.67 -18.90 11.72
C HIS A 123 -6.15 -19.04 11.77
N GLU A 124 -5.47 -18.96 10.64
CA GLU A 124 -4.01 -19.03 10.57
C GLU A 124 -3.34 -17.85 11.26
N LYS A 125 -2.14 -18.09 11.77
CA LYS A 125 -1.22 -17.06 12.25
C LYS A 125 -0.08 -16.90 11.27
N TYR A 126 0.43 -15.67 11.21
CA TYR A 126 1.49 -15.29 10.29
C TYR A 126 2.68 -14.67 11.03
N ASP A 127 3.88 -14.92 10.51
CA ASP A 127 5.11 -14.35 11.08
C ASP A 127 5.33 -12.91 10.55
N VAL A 128 4.79 -12.61 9.37
CA VAL A 128 4.73 -11.24 8.86
C VAL A 128 3.37 -11.00 8.23
N ILE A 129 2.73 -9.87 8.54
CA ILE A 129 1.58 -9.37 7.80
C ILE A 129 1.95 -8.02 7.20
N VAL A 130 1.70 -7.89 5.91
CA VAL A 130 1.97 -6.68 5.12
C VAL A 130 0.66 -6.03 4.72
N LEU A 131 0.59 -4.72 4.90
CA LEU A 131 -0.45 -3.82 4.42
C LEU A 131 0.23 -2.76 3.56
N SER A 132 0.28 -2.98 2.23
CA SER A 132 0.98 -2.07 1.32
C SER A 132 0.00 -1.29 0.47
N ALA A 133 -0.09 0.03 0.70
CA ALA A 133 -0.98 0.92 -0.03
C ALA A 133 -2.45 0.44 -0.06
N ILE A 134 -2.94 -0.12 1.05
CA ILE A 134 -4.29 -0.67 1.18
C ILE A 134 -5.16 0.10 2.17
N LEU A 135 -4.59 0.60 3.29
CA LEU A 135 -5.39 1.18 4.36
C LEU A 135 -6.24 2.35 3.89
N HIS A 136 -5.74 3.14 2.94
CA HIS A 136 -6.47 4.28 2.40
C HIS A 136 -7.66 3.90 1.50
N HIS A 137 -7.74 2.64 1.06
CA HIS A 137 -8.88 2.10 0.32
C HIS A 137 -9.97 1.53 1.23
N LEU A 138 -9.64 1.18 2.48
CA LEU A 138 -10.57 0.52 3.39
C LEU A 138 -11.60 1.51 3.96
N PHE A 139 -12.84 1.05 4.06
CA PHE A 139 -13.92 1.81 4.70
C PHE A 139 -13.66 2.02 6.19
N ASP A 140 -13.31 0.93 6.90
CA ASP A 140 -12.94 0.92 8.33
C ASP A 140 -11.56 0.26 8.50
N TYR A 141 -10.50 1.03 8.21
CA TYR A 141 -9.13 0.53 8.32
C TYR A 141 -8.73 0.25 9.78
N GLU A 142 -9.34 0.90 10.77
CA GLU A 142 -9.02 0.68 12.18
C GLU A 142 -9.45 -0.72 12.63
N SER A 143 -10.68 -1.12 12.26
CA SER A 143 -11.18 -2.47 12.53
C SER A 143 -10.31 -3.54 11.86
N VAL A 144 -9.95 -3.35 10.59
CA VAL A 144 -9.07 -4.26 9.86
C VAL A 144 -7.70 -4.35 10.54
N LEU A 145 -7.14 -3.23 10.95
CA LEU A 145 -5.83 -3.20 11.62
C LEU A 145 -5.82 -3.99 12.94
N ARG A 146 -6.88 -3.87 13.76
CA ARG A 146 -7.04 -4.68 14.99
C ARG A 146 -7.10 -6.18 14.68
N GLN A 147 -7.89 -6.56 13.66
CA GLN A 147 -7.98 -7.96 13.22
C GLN A 147 -6.63 -8.48 12.71
N VAL A 148 -5.90 -7.69 11.94
CA VAL A 148 -4.54 -7.99 11.45
C VAL A 148 -3.60 -8.23 12.62
N CYS A 149 -3.57 -7.33 13.61
CA CYS A 149 -2.77 -7.53 14.82
C CYS A 149 -3.08 -8.87 15.49
N ALA A 150 -4.36 -9.24 15.61
CA ALA A 150 -4.76 -10.51 16.20
C ALA A 150 -4.29 -11.74 15.40
N LYS A 151 -3.93 -11.64 14.12
CA LYS A 151 -3.44 -12.74 13.27
C LYS A 151 -1.92 -12.92 13.30
N LEU A 152 -1.17 -12.06 13.96
CA LEU A 152 0.28 -12.24 14.12
C LEU A 152 0.61 -13.36 15.12
N SER A 153 1.65 -14.12 14.80
CA SER A 153 2.31 -15.04 15.73
C SER A 153 3.01 -14.24 16.84
N SER A 154 3.39 -14.88 17.96
CA SER A 154 4.29 -14.27 18.93
C SER A 154 5.64 -13.98 18.26
N GLY A 155 6.18 -12.79 18.41
CA GLY A 155 7.34 -12.29 17.68
C GLY A 155 7.07 -11.93 16.20
N GLY A 156 5.82 -12.08 15.75
CA GLY A 156 5.44 -11.73 14.37
C GLY A 156 5.44 -10.22 14.12
N MET A 157 5.66 -9.81 12.88
CA MET A 157 5.84 -8.42 12.50
C MET A 157 4.70 -7.91 11.62
N LEU A 158 4.26 -6.68 11.87
CA LEU A 158 3.35 -5.91 11.03
C LEU A 158 4.15 -4.90 10.23
N LEU A 159 4.01 -4.93 8.91
CA LEU A 159 4.52 -3.90 8.01
C LEU A 159 3.35 -3.15 7.37
N VAL A 160 3.17 -1.88 7.73
CA VAL A 160 2.38 -0.92 6.94
C VAL A 160 3.34 -0.19 6.02
N PHE A 161 3.08 -0.23 4.71
CA PHE A 161 4.03 0.26 3.71
C PHE A 161 3.34 1.13 2.66
N PHE A 162 3.99 2.24 2.32
CA PHE A 162 3.55 3.13 1.24
C PHE A 162 2.15 3.74 1.42
N GLU A 163 1.78 4.08 2.65
CA GLU A 163 0.47 4.72 2.92
C GLU A 163 0.54 6.24 2.77
N PRO A 164 -0.49 6.87 2.20
CA PRO A 164 -0.55 8.33 2.09
C PRO A 164 -0.65 8.97 3.48
N LEU A 165 0.32 9.84 3.77
CA LEU A 165 0.40 10.57 5.02
C LEU A 165 -0.65 11.69 5.04
N LYS A 166 -1.41 11.77 6.12
CA LYS A 166 -2.23 12.95 6.40
C LYS A 166 -1.33 14.17 6.50
N GLN A 167 -1.50 15.10 5.55
CA GLN A 167 -0.59 16.24 5.44
C GLN A 167 -0.93 17.31 6.48
N GLU A 168 0.12 17.76 7.19
CA GLU A 168 0.10 18.97 8.00
C GLU A 168 1.02 20.00 7.36
N VAL A 169 0.49 21.20 7.09
CA VAL A 169 1.24 22.27 6.44
C VAL A 169 1.95 23.11 7.49
N HIS A 170 3.24 22.82 7.74
CA HIS A 170 4.03 23.59 8.72
C HIS A 170 4.82 24.75 8.10
N PHE A 171 5.17 24.67 6.80
CA PHE A 171 6.01 25.66 6.13
C PHE A 171 5.47 26.03 4.74
N PRO A 172 4.84 27.22 4.58
CA PRO A 172 4.20 27.63 3.33
C PRO A 172 5.11 27.59 2.10
N ILE A 173 6.38 28.01 2.23
CA ILE A 173 7.32 28.03 1.10
C ILE A 173 7.67 26.61 0.65
N LYS A 174 7.97 25.70 1.59
CA LYS A 174 8.23 24.29 1.26
C LYS A 174 7.01 23.62 0.63
N PHE A 175 5.83 23.97 1.12
CA PHE A 175 4.58 23.49 0.54
C PHE A 175 4.38 23.99 -0.90
N ALA A 176 4.65 25.28 -1.16
CA ALA A 176 4.57 25.85 -2.51
C ALA A 176 5.55 25.18 -3.48
N LEU A 177 6.80 24.94 -3.05
CA LEU A 177 7.79 24.21 -3.83
C LEU A 177 7.36 22.75 -4.09
N HIS A 178 6.82 22.08 -3.06
CA HIS A 178 6.27 20.73 -3.18
C HIS A 178 5.13 20.68 -4.19
N ARG A 179 4.22 21.66 -4.16
CA ARG A 179 3.11 21.79 -5.13
C ARG A 179 3.63 22.06 -6.54
N GLY A 180 4.62 22.96 -6.68
CA GLY A 180 5.26 23.23 -7.98
C GLY A 180 5.88 21.95 -8.58
N LEU A 181 6.62 21.19 -7.78
CA LEU A 181 7.19 19.92 -8.20
C LEU A 181 6.12 18.88 -8.55
N SER A 182 4.98 18.87 -7.84
CA SER A 182 3.85 17.99 -8.18
C SER A 182 3.23 18.32 -9.54
N LEU A 183 3.14 19.60 -9.90
CA LEU A 183 2.65 20.02 -11.22
C LEU A 183 3.61 19.60 -12.35
N VAL A 184 4.91 19.61 -12.09
CA VAL A 184 5.91 19.10 -13.04
C VAL A 184 5.76 17.59 -13.21
N ASP A 185 5.68 16.85 -12.09
CA ASP A 185 5.44 15.39 -12.13
C ASP A 185 4.20 15.04 -12.94
N GLU A 186 3.11 15.77 -12.72
CA GLU A 186 1.84 15.53 -13.41
C GLU A 186 1.96 15.75 -14.92
N LYS A 187 2.58 16.86 -15.35
CA LYS A 187 2.78 17.14 -16.77
C LYS A 187 3.65 16.09 -17.45
N LEU A 188 4.74 15.69 -16.82
CA LEU A 188 5.63 14.64 -17.33
C LEU A 188 4.90 13.31 -17.43
N TYR A 189 4.14 12.93 -16.40
CA TYR A 189 3.34 11.73 -16.38
C TYR A 189 2.30 11.68 -17.50
N ARG A 190 1.52 12.76 -17.70
CA ARG A 190 0.54 12.82 -18.79
C ARG A 190 1.20 12.71 -20.17
N ALA A 191 2.36 13.35 -20.35
CA ALA A 191 3.13 13.23 -21.59
C ALA A 191 3.64 11.78 -21.79
N GLU A 192 4.15 11.14 -20.73
CA GLU A 192 4.61 9.75 -20.76
C GLU A 192 3.47 8.78 -21.10
N MET A 193 2.31 8.92 -20.44
CA MET A 193 1.12 8.10 -20.71
C MET A 193 0.62 8.28 -22.14
N TRP A 194 0.60 9.52 -22.65
CA TRP A 194 0.25 9.81 -24.02
C TRP A 194 1.21 9.13 -25.02
N ILE A 195 2.54 9.23 -24.81
CA ILE A 195 3.54 8.57 -25.67
C ILE A 195 3.38 7.05 -25.65
N LYS A 196 3.07 6.46 -24.47
CA LYS A 196 2.86 5.02 -24.33
C LYS A 196 1.49 4.53 -24.78
N ASN A 197 0.61 5.44 -25.20
CA ASN A 197 -0.80 5.16 -25.52
C ASN A 197 -1.55 4.46 -24.37
N ILE A 198 -1.27 4.88 -23.13
CA ILE A 198 -1.92 4.37 -21.90
C ILE A 198 -2.94 5.41 -21.44
N PRO A 199 -4.24 5.06 -21.32
CA PRO A 199 -5.24 5.98 -20.79
C PRO A 199 -4.98 6.29 -19.30
N VAL A 200 -5.13 7.56 -18.92
CA VAL A 200 -5.09 8.03 -17.55
C VAL A 200 -6.46 7.78 -16.90
N LEU A 201 -6.49 7.23 -15.69
CA LEU A 201 -7.73 6.82 -14.99
C LEU A 201 -8.06 7.71 -13.78
N GLU A 202 -7.44 8.89 -13.64
CA GLU A 202 -7.60 9.75 -12.44
C GLU A 202 -9.06 10.14 -12.16
N ASP A 203 -9.88 10.26 -13.18
CA ASP A 203 -11.30 10.59 -13.06
C ASP A 203 -12.18 9.41 -12.60
N GLU A 204 -11.61 8.21 -12.51
CA GLU A 204 -12.32 6.99 -12.12
C GLU A 204 -12.29 6.74 -10.59
N TYR A 205 -11.43 7.47 -9.86
CA TYR A 205 -11.23 7.30 -8.41
C TYR A 205 -12.15 8.25 -7.61
N HIS A 206 -13.41 7.87 -7.40
CA HIS A 206 -14.35 8.68 -6.60
C HIS A 206 -14.40 8.26 -5.15
N HIS A 207 -14.47 6.96 -4.87
CA HIS A 207 -14.61 6.39 -3.52
C HIS A 207 -13.53 5.36 -3.18
N SER A 208 -12.77 4.87 -4.17
CA SER A 208 -11.74 3.86 -3.97
C SER A 208 -10.61 4.34 -3.05
N ASP A 209 -10.21 5.61 -3.15
CA ASP A 209 -9.27 6.25 -2.22
C ASP A 209 -10.03 6.82 -0.99
N TYR A 210 -10.82 5.99 -0.31
CA TYR A 210 -11.79 6.44 0.67
C TYR A 210 -11.20 7.33 1.77
N GLN A 211 -10.08 6.94 2.36
CA GLN A 211 -9.45 7.69 3.45
C GLN A 211 -8.75 8.98 2.98
N ARG A 212 -8.39 9.09 1.71
CA ARG A 212 -7.84 10.35 1.16
C ARG A 212 -8.84 11.51 1.20
N ARG A 213 -10.14 11.23 1.22
CA ARG A 213 -11.19 12.23 1.46
C ARG A 213 -11.09 12.90 2.82
N PHE A 214 -10.52 12.18 3.81
CA PHE A 214 -10.28 12.67 5.17
C PHE A 214 -8.84 13.17 5.35
N GLY A 215 -8.09 13.33 4.26
CA GLY A 215 -6.74 13.85 4.23
C GLY A 215 -5.63 12.81 4.28
N GLY A 216 -5.96 11.52 4.19
CA GLY A 216 -5.00 10.40 4.28
C GLY A 216 -5.00 9.71 5.64
N ILE A 217 -4.00 8.89 5.88
CA ILE A 217 -3.86 8.09 7.10
C ILE A 217 -2.98 8.83 8.12
N ASP A 218 -3.41 8.85 9.38
CA ASP A 218 -2.59 9.36 10.49
C ASP A 218 -1.72 8.24 11.09
N PRO A 219 -0.40 8.29 10.94
CA PRO A 219 0.49 7.29 11.52
C PRO A 219 0.45 7.27 13.06
N ASN A 220 0.08 8.37 13.72
CA ASN A 220 -0.07 8.38 15.18
C ASN A 220 -1.30 7.57 15.62
N GLY A 221 -2.39 7.64 14.84
CA GLY A 221 -3.57 6.80 15.04
C GLY A 221 -3.23 5.32 14.91
N ILE A 222 -2.49 4.95 13.86
CA ILE A 222 -1.99 3.56 13.69
C ILE A 222 -1.09 3.15 14.84
N ASN A 223 -0.12 3.97 15.22
CA ASN A 223 0.78 3.70 16.37
C ASN A 223 0.00 3.42 17.65
N LYS A 224 -1.08 4.17 17.90
CA LYS A 224 -1.94 3.97 19.07
C LYS A 224 -2.62 2.61 19.00
N ILE A 225 -3.28 2.29 17.88
CA ILE A 225 -4.01 1.03 17.69
C ILE A 225 -3.08 -0.17 17.87
N VAL A 226 -1.93 -0.20 17.18
CA VAL A 226 -1.04 -1.36 17.24
C VAL A 226 -0.47 -1.59 18.65
N ARG A 227 -0.23 -0.52 19.43
CA ARG A 227 0.18 -0.62 20.82
C ARG A 227 -0.94 -1.13 21.72
N GLU A 228 -2.17 -0.68 21.53
CA GLU A 228 -3.35 -1.20 22.23
C GLU A 228 -3.53 -2.70 21.99
N GLU A 229 -3.17 -3.19 20.79
CA GLU A 229 -3.21 -4.61 20.42
C GLU A 229 -1.96 -5.41 20.83
N GLY A 230 -1.06 -4.82 21.63
CA GLY A 230 0.11 -5.51 22.20
C GLY A 230 1.31 -5.60 21.26
N LEU A 231 1.44 -4.71 20.28
CA LEU A 231 2.63 -4.61 19.44
C LEU A 231 3.54 -3.46 19.91
N GLU A 232 4.84 -3.67 19.79
CA GLU A 232 5.86 -2.62 19.90
C GLU A 232 6.15 -2.03 18.52
N VAL A 233 6.08 -0.70 18.40
CA VAL A 233 6.44 0.00 17.17
C VAL A 233 7.96 0.16 17.11
N LEU A 234 8.59 -0.53 16.17
CA LEU A 234 10.05 -0.50 15.97
C LEU A 234 10.49 0.72 15.15
N GLN A 235 9.67 1.14 14.19
CA GLN A 235 10.00 2.24 13.29
C GLN A 235 8.74 2.84 12.66
N THR A 236 8.70 4.16 12.58
CA THR A 236 7.79 4.91 11.70
C THR A 236 8.64 5.81 10.84
N GLU A 237 8.67 5.59 9.53
CA GLU A 237 9.45 6.35 8.57
C GLU A 237 8.50 7.19 7.70
N LYS A 238 8.70 8.50 7.71
CA LYS A 238 7.95 9.44 6.87
C LYS A 238 8.85 9.96 5.76
N TYR A 239 8.36 9.98 4.53
CA TYR A 239 9.13 10.42 3.36
C TYR A 239 8.20 10.98 2.29
N CYS A 240 8.80 11.49 1.21
CA CYS A 240 8.08 11.98 0.05
C CYS A 240 8.18 10.96 -1.09
N ALA A 241 7.10 10.25 -1.38
CA ALA A 241 6.98 9.48 -2.61
C ALA A 241 6.64 10.40 -3.77
N ARG A 242 7.19 10.09 -4.95
CA ARG A 242 6.93 10.79 -6.20
C ARG A 242 7.03 9.82 -7.38
N ARG A 243 6.36 10.14 -8.49
CA ARG A 243 6.36 9.33 -9.70
C ARG A 243 7.76 9.07 -10.23
N TYR A 244 8.65 10.06 -10.17
CA TYR A 244 10.02 9.95 -10.65
C TYR A 244 11.03 9.91 -9.50
N GLY A 245 11.92 8.92 -9.55
CA GLY A 245 12.87 8.65 -8.46
C GLY A 245 13.80 9.82 -8.15
N PHE A 246 14.25 10.58 -9.18
CA PHE A 246 15.06 11.79 -8.95
C PHE A 246 14.26 12.89 -8.23
N HIS A 247 13.00 13.10 -8.60
CA HIS A 247 12.12 14.05 -7.91
C HIS A 247 11.82 13.60 -6.48
N ALA A 248 11.64 12.29 -6.25
CA ALA A 248 11.52 11.73 -4.90
C ALA A 248 12.79 11.99 -4.08
N TRP A 249 13.97 11.68 -4.64
CA TRP A 249 15.25 11.96 -4.00
C TRP A 249 15.40 13.44 -3.64
N PHE A 250 15.13 14.35 -4.58
CA PHE A 250 15.21 15.80 -4.38
C PHE A 250 14.23 16.27 -3.29
N ALA A 251 12.98 15.82 -3.34
CA ALA A 251 11.95 16.19 -2.36
C ALA A 251 12.35 15.77 -0.94
N ASN A 252 12.94 14.59 -0.78
CA ASN A 252 13.38 14.09 0.51
C ASN A 252 14.66 14.76 1.00
N ARG A 253 15.66 14.90 0.11
CA ARG A 253 17.00 15.35 0.51
C ARG A 253 17.13 16.86 0.61
N VAL A 254 16.44 17.60 -0.25
CA VAL A 254 16.56 19.06 -0.35
C VAL A 254 15.37 19.77 0.28
N LEU A 255 14.14 19.38 -0.07
CA LEU A 255 12.95 20.04 0.45
C LEU A 255 12.53 19.55 1.85
N GLY A 256 12.85 18.31 2.20
CA GLY A 256 12.43 17.69 3.45
C GLY A 256 10.89 17.59 3.56
N THR A 257 10.19 17.39 2.42
CA THR A 257 8.74 17.22 2.38
C THR A 257 8.36 15.77 2.58
N GLN A 258 7.15 15.54 3.08
CA GLN A 258 6.63 14.21 3.41
C GLN A 258 5.19 14.09 2.94
N ASN A 259 4.83 12.99 2.27
CA ASN A 259 3.47 12.68 1.83
C ASN A 259 3.11 11.20 1.99
N THR A 260 4.06 10.40 2.48
CA THR A 260 3.96 8.94 2.58
C THR A 260 4.64 8.48 3.85
N PHE A 261 4.21 7.36 4.42
CA PHE A 261 4.89 6.74 5.55
C PHE A 261 4.90 5.22 5.47
N ASN A 262 5.86 4.63 6.19
CA ASN A 262 5.95 3.21 6.50
C ASN A 262 5.97 3.05 8.01
N LEU A 263 5.42 1.93 8.50
CA LEU A 263 5.47 1.55 9.92
C LEU A 263 5.84 0.08 10.03
N LEU A 264 6.77 -0.23 10.92
CA LEU A 264 7.14 -1.59 11.30
C LEU A 264 6.90 -1.77 12.80
N ALA A 265 6.12 -2.78 13.16
CA ALA A 265 5.86 -3.14 14.55
C ALA A 265 6.03 -4.65 14.75
N VAL A 266 6.29 -5.07 15.99
CA VAL A 266 6.45 -6.48 16.37
C VAL A 266 5.50 -6.82 17.49
N ARG A 267 4.90 -8.02 17.43
CA ARG A 267 4.08 -8.57 18.51
C ARG A 267 4.98 -9.10 19.63
N MET A 268 4.79 -8.58 20.80
CA MET A 268 5.53 -9.01 22.01
C MET A 268 5.09 -10.39 22.49
#